data_b8a8fd4acb9fb8021319f4fd8ee95a30
#
_entry.id   b8a8fd4acb9fb8021319f4fd8ee95a30
#
_cell.length_a   1.000
_cell.length_b   1.000
_cell.length_c   1.000
_cell.angle_alpha   90.00
_cell.angle_beta   90.00
_cell.angle_gamma   90.00
#
_symmetry.space_group_name_H-M   'P 1'
#
loop_
_entity.id
_entity.type
_entity.pdbx_description
1 polymer ?
#
loop_
_entity_poly.entity_id
_entity_poly.type
_entity_poly.pdbx_seq_one_letter_code
_entity_poly.pdbx_strand_id
1 'polypeptide(L)' 'MHGDKSMFVRILALLDLYHIKHPELRFGQIVVNLFGEDPFYKEDKELYKILENKLGEENV' A
#
# COMPACT_ATOMS: atom_id res chain seq x y z
N MET A 1 7.00 -19.17 12.54
CA MET A 1 7.16 -18.30 11.42
C MET A 1 8.28 -18.79 10.57
N HIS A 2 8.18 -18.67 9.32
CA HIS A 2 9.10 -19.33 8.42
C HIS A 2 10.01 -18.36 7.68
N GLY A 3 10.22 -17.22 8.24
CA GLY A 3 11.05 -16.23 7.59
C GLY A 3 10.34 -15.43 6.53
N ASP A 4 9.24 -15.93 6.02
CA ASP A 4 8.47 -15.16 5.05
C ASP A 4 7.67 -14.09 5.74
N LYS A 5 7.66 -12.93 5.17
CA LYS A 5 6.86 -11.85 5.73
C LYS A 5 5.41 -12.08 5.36
N SER A 6 4.54 -11.76 6.31
CA SER A 6 3.12 -11.83 6.04
C SER A 6 2.76 -10.78 4.99
N MET A 7 1.61 -10.96 4.36
CA MET A 7 1.12 -9.99 3.41
C MET A 7 0.92 -8.64 4.08
N PHE A 8 0.50 -8.65 5.34
CA PHE A 8 0.31 -7.44 6.11
C PHE A 8 1.61 -6.62 6.21
N VAL A 9 2.71 -7.29 6.53
CA VAL A 9 4.00 -6.61 6.65
C VAL A 9 4.43 -6.06 5.29
N ARG A 10 4.19 -6.81 4.22
CA ARG A 10 4.53 -6.35 2.88
C ARG A 10 3.75 -5.10 2.50
N ILE A 11 2.48 -5.07 2.86
CA ILE A 11 1.65 -3.89 2.60
C ILE A 11 2.20 -2.69 3.36
N LEU A 12 2.57 -2.88 4.62
CA LEU A 12 3.12 -1.79 5.41
C LEU A 12 4.41 -1.25 4.80
N ALA A 13 5.25 -2.15 4.30
CA ALA A 13 6.51 -1.74 3.66
C ALA A 13 6.25 -0.91 2.41
N LEU A 14 5.27 -1.33 1.60
CA LEU A 14 4.93 -0.59 0.39
C LEU A 14 4.26 0.74 0.70
N LEU A 15 3.46 0.78 1.77
CA LEU A 15 2.87 2.05 2.21
C LEU A 15 3.97 3.02 2.64
N ASP A 16 4.99 2.52 3.31
CA ASP A 16 6.10 3.34 3.72
C ASP A 16 6.81 3.93 2.50
N LEU A 17 7.07 3.10 1.51
CA LEU A 17 7.67 3.58 0.26
C LEU A 17 6.81 4.65 -0.40
N TYR A 18 5.52 4.42 -0.45
CA TYR A 18 4.60 5.39 -1.04
C TYR A 18 4.67 6.71 -0.30
N HIS A 19 4.71 6.65 1.03
CA HIS A 19 4.79 7.86 1.84
C HIS A 19 6.12 8.60 1.61
N ILE A 20 7.20 7.85 1.44
CA ILE A 20 8.48 8.47 1.15
C ILE A 20 8.43 9.28 -0.14
N LYS A 21 7.71 8.77 -1.13
CA LYS A 21 7.55 9.46 -2.41
C LYS A 21 6.56 10.63 -2.33
N HIS A 22 5.66 10.58 -1.36
CA HIS A 22 4.62 11.60 -1.20
C HIS A 22 4.57 12.07 0.24
N PRO A 23 5.64 12.72 0.72
CA PRO A 23 5.72 13.08 2.14
C PRO A 23 4.68 14.10 2.59
N GLU A 24 4.07 14.79 1.64
CA GLU A 24 3.05 15.78 1.96
C GLU A 24 1.72 15.13 2.32
N LEU A 25 1.53 13.85 2.02
CA LEU A 25 0.27 13.19 2.27
C LEU A 25 0.22 12.57 3.66
N ARG A 26 -0.93 12.68 4.29
CA ARG A 26 -1.17 12.02 5.57
C ARG A 26 -1.62 10.59 5.30
N PHE A 27 -1.47 9.74 6.31
CA PHE A 27 -1.79 8.33 6.17
C PHE A 27 -3.21 8.11 5.65
N GLY A 28 -4.18 8.82 6.23
CA GLY A 28 -5.57 8.69 5.78
C GLY A 28 -5.76 9.05 4.32
N GLN A 29 -5.06 10.08 3.85
CA GLN A 29 -5.12 10.49 2.46
C GLN A 29 -4.53 9.41 1.56
N ILE A 30 -3.43 8.81 1.98
CA ILE A 30 -2.80 7.74 1.22
C ILE A 30 -3.75 6.56 1.09
N VAL A 31 -4.38 6.17 2.19
CA VAL A 31 -5.32 5.04 2.18
C VAL A 31 -6.47 5.30 1.23
N VAL A 32 -7.07 6.49 1.29
CA VAL A 32 -8.18 6.83 0.43
C VAL A 32 -7.75 6.88 -1.03
N ASN A 33 -6.60 7.47 -1.30
CA ASN A 33 -6.10 7.58 -2.68
C ASN A 33 -5.82 6.23 -3.30
N LEU A 34 -5.32 5.29 -2.50
CA LEU A 34 -4.94 3.98 -3.01
C LEU A 34 -6.10 3.00 -3.03
N PHE A 35 -6.88 2.98 -1.97
CA PHE A 35 -7.83 1.90 -1.73
C PHE A 35 -9.28 2.34 -1.80
N GLY A 36 -9.53 3.65 -1.95
CA GLY A 36 -10.87 4.16 -1.96
C GLY A 36 -11.43 4.34 -0.57
N GLU A 37 -12.73 4.57 -0.50
CA GLU A 37 -13.36 4.95 0.75
C GLU A 37 -13.59 3.80 1.70
N ASP A 38 -13.62 2.58 1.18
CA ASP A 38 -13.97 1.43 2.00
C ASP A 38 -13.03 0.26 1.75
N PRO A 39 -11.85 0.28 2.35
CA PRO A 39 -10.89 -0.81 2.18
C PRO A 39 -11.23 -2.05 2.99
N PHE A 40 -12.24 -1.99 3.86
CA PHE A 40 -12.58 -3.11 4.74
C PHE A 40 -12.94 -4.37 3.99
N TYR A 41 -13.51 -4.24 2.82
CA TYR A 41 -13.99 -5.39 2.07
C TYR A 41 -12.95 -5.95 1.10
N LYS A 42 -11.77 -5.36 1.08
CA LYS A 42 -10.69 -5.84 0.22
C LYS A 42 -9.76 -6.77 0.98
N GLU A 43 -9.36 -7.83 0.33
CA GLU A 43 -8.40 -8.73 0.93
C GLU A 43 -6.99 -8.14 0.82
N ASP A 44 -6.11 -8.62 1.69
CA ASP A 44 -4.74 -8.10 1.75
C ASP A 44 -4.04 -8.20 0.40
N LYS A 45 -4.23 -9.29 -0.32
CA LYS A 45 -3.54 -9.43 -1.59
C LYS A 45 -4.06 -8.47 -2.65
N GLU A 46 -5.32 -8.05 -2.55
CA GLU A 46 -5.84 -7.00 -3.41
C GLU A 46 -5.15 -5.67 -3.12
N LEU A 47 -5.05 -5.34 -1.84
CA LEU A 47 -4.39 -4.11 -1.42
C LEU A 47 -2.93 -4.10 -1.86
N TYR A 48 -2.27 -5.24 -1.71
CA TYR A 48 -0.89 -5.37 -2.11
C TYR A 48 -0.73 -5.11 -3.61
N LYS A 49 -1.61 -5.68 -4.42
CA LYS A 49 -1.56 -5.48 -5.87
C LYS A 49 -1.79 -4.03 -6.25
N ILE A 50 -2.72 -3.38 -5.59
CA ILE A 50 -2.98 -1.97 -5.85
C ILE A 50 -1.73 -1.15 -5.58
N LEU A 51 -1.07 -1.42 -4.46
CA LEU A 51 0.17 -0.73 -4.10
C LEU A 51 1.28 -0.99 -5.10
N GLU A 52 1.45 -2.25 -5.47
CA GLU A 52 2.48 -2.61 -6.45
C GLU A 52 2.28 -1.87 -7.76
N ASN A 53 1.05 -1.86 -8.23
CA ASN A 53 0.74 -1.19 -9.49
C ASN A 53 0.99 0.31 -9.41
N LYS A 54 0.60 0.90 -8.30
CA LYS A 54 0.76 2.34 -8.11
C LYS A 54 2.22 2.72 -8.08
N LEU A 55 3.01 1.98 -7.31
CA LEU A 55 4.43 2.24 -7.20
C LEU A 55 5.14 1.99 -8.53
N GLY A 56 4.71 0.96 -9.24
CA GLY A 56 5.27 0.68 -10.55
C GLY A 56 5.01 1.79 -11.55
N GLU A 57 3.80 2.36 -11.52
CA GLU A 57 3.46 3.49 -12.38
C GLU A 57 4.35 4.69 -12.11
N GLU A 58 4.68 4.92 -10.84
CA GLU A 58 5.46 6.08 -10.45
C GLU A 58 6.94 5.92 -10.75
N ASN A 59 7.38 4.71 -10.97
CA ASN A 59 8.78 4.45 -11.28
C ASN A 59 9.08 4.50 -12.77
N VAL A 60 8.11 4.74 -13.58
CA VAL A 60 8.29 4.78 -15.04
C VAL A 60 8.78 6.14 -15.53
#